data_b09a2dd1d8e3138bf94ba4f36b0d7fd0
#
_entry.id   b09a2dd1d8e3138bf94ba4f36b0d7fd0
#
_cell.length_a   1.000
_cell.length_b   1.000
_cell.length_c   1.000
_cell.angle_alpha   90.00
_cell.angle_beta   90.00
_cell.angle_gamma   90.00
#
_symmetry.space_group_name_H-M   'P 1'
#
loop_
_entity.id
_entity.type
_entity.pdbx_description
1 polymer ?
#
loop_
_entity_poly.entity_id
_entity_poly.type
_entity_poly.pdbx_seq_one_letter_code
_entity_poly.pdbx_strand_id
1 'polypeptide(L)'
;FKKQIPLDHEFMKTFLDYEQEFGGANRVLVAVMDKNGNMFNKKFMQTMEMVTNDVISLDEVDDARVRSIFTPNVRFVEVVEDGFAGGNVIPSSFTPNSEGFEPTPEDFATIRSNIVKAGVVGRLVAKDFSGAMVWADLVPEGGAAHTKLDYQKIAGQFEAIRQKYEKDGLSIHVIGFAKMVGDIADGARSVINFFLLTIGFTWLLLFLYSMSGKLASLTVLAALISVVWMLGALRLLGYGIDPMNMLTPFLIFAIAVSHGEQMINRFRGEIFYGGLEEGTIEELRQREAQA
;
A
#
# COMPACT_ATOMS: atom_id res chain seq x y z
N PHE A 1 -7.67 3.62 -9.19
CA PHE A 1 -7.37 4.96 -8.63
C PHE A 1 -7.58 6.06 -9.68
N LYS A 2 -7.05 5.90 -10.91
CA LYS A 2 -7.26 6.88 -12.01
C LYS A 2 -8.75 7.17 -12.28
N LYS A 3 -9.66 6.22 -12.02
CA LYS A 3 -11.12 6.41 -12.18
C LYS A 3 -11.78 7.27 -11.08
N GLN A 4 -11.10 7.54 -9.98
CA GLN A 4 -11.60 8.37 -8.88
C GLN A 4 -11.19 9.84 -9.01
N ILE A 5 -10.23 10.12 -9.90
CA ILE A 5 -9.77 11.47 -10.20
C ILE A 5 -10.56 11.96 -11.42
N PRO A 6 -11.14 13.17 -11.41
CA PRO A 6 -11.84 13.71 -12.55
C PRO A 6 -10.82 14.02 -13.68
N LEU A 7 -10.57 13.02 -14.53
CA LEU A 7 -9.59 13.13 -15.63
C LEU A 7 -10.00 14.19 -16.67
N ASP A 8 -11.28 14.56 -16.71
CA ASP A 8 -11.81 15.60 -17.60
C ASP A 8 -11.54 17.03 -17.10
N HIS A 9 -11.05 17.19 -15.87
CA HIS A 9 -10.70 18.50 -15.33
C HIS A 9 -9.50 19.07 -16.10
N GLU A 10 -9.53 20.37 -16.43
CA GLU A 10 -8.52 21.05 -17.24
C GLU A 10 -7.08 20.86 -16.67
N PHE A 11 -6.93 20.97 -15.37
CA PHE A 11 -5.67 20.70 -14.68
C PHE A 11 -5.15 19.26 -14.91
N MET A 12 -6.05 18.26 -14.90
CA MET A 12 -5.67 16.87 -15.11
C MET A 12 -5.31 16.59 -16.57
N LYS A 13 -5.97 17.22 -17.52
CA LYS A 13 -5.61 17.14 -18.95
C LYS A 13 -4.20 17.69 -19.16
N THR A 14 -3.94 18.89 -18.65
CA THR A 14 -2.59 19.50 -18.71
C THR A 14 -1.54 18.60 -18.05
N PHE A 15 -1.82 18.01 -16.89
CA PHE A 15 -0.89 17.08 -16.24
C PHE A 15 -0.61 15.86 -17.11
N LEU A 16 -1.65 15.24 -17.71
CA LEU A 16 -1.49 14.05 -18.57
C LEU A 16 -0.75 14.36 -19.87
N ASP A 17 -0.96 15.54 -20.44
CA ASP A 17 -0.29 15.99 -21.67
C ASP A 17 1.22 16.12 -21.48
N TYR A 18 1.66 16.49 -20.27
CA TYR A 18 3.08 16.74 -19.96
C TYR A 18 3.70 15.68 -19.02
N GLU A 19 2.96 14.64 -18.63
CA GLU A 19 3.46 13.60 -17.72
C GLU A 19 4.71 12.90 -18.25
N GLN A 20 4.81 12.73 -19.57
CA GLN A 20 5.93 12.04 -20.22
C GLN A 20 7.21 12.90 -20.23
N GLU A 21 7.08 14.21 -20.45
CA GLU A 21 8.21 15.13 -20.56
C GLU A 21 8.79 15.52 -19.21
N PHE A 22 7.93 15.74 -18.22
CA PHE A 22 8.34 16.24 -16.89
C PHE A 22 8.36 15.17 -15.80
N GLY A 23 7.95 13.95 -16.11
CA GLY A 23 7.81 12.85 -15.17
C GLY A 23 6.48 12.91 -14.43
N GLY A 24 5.91 11.73 -14.18
CA GLY A 24 4.65 11.58 -13.46
C GLY A 24 4.81 11.69 -11.93
N ALA A 25 3.69 11.52 -11.24
CA ALA A 25 3.65 11.47 -9.77
C ALA A 25 4.19 10.15 -9.18
N ASN A 26 4.75 9.27 -10.01
CA ASN A 26 5.22 7.94 -9.63
C ASN A 26 6.61 8.00 -8.99
N ARG A 27 6.65 8.50 -7.77
CA ARG A 27 7.87 8.65 -6.98
C ARG A 27 7.80 7.81 -5.72
N VAL A 28 8.93 7.19 -5.37
CA VAL A 28 9.10 6.46 -4.11
C VAL A 28 10.27 7.07 -3.35
N LEU A 29 10.07 7.29 -2.07
CA LEU A 29 11.06 7.80 -1.13
C LEU A 29 11.36 6.70 -0.12
N VAL A 30 12.63 6.37 0.05
CA VAL A 30 13.09 5.42 1.07
C VAL A 30 13.91 6.20 2.09
N ALA A 31 13.33 6.47 3.25
CA ALA A 31 14.02 7.16 4.33
C ALA A 31 14.69 6.14 5.26
N VAL A 32 15.98 6.28 5.45
CA VAL A 32 16.78 5.55 6.43
C VAL A 32 17.01 6.46 7.63
N MET A 33 16.58 6.04 8.80
CA MET A 33 16.66 6.82 10.03
C MET A 33 17.45 6.07 11.09
N ASP A 34 18.35 6.77 11.78
CA ASP A 34 19.02 6.25 12.95
C ASP A 34 18.19 6.52 14.22
N LYS A 35 17.86 5.49 15.00
CA LYS A 35 17.05 5.62 16.22
C LYS A 35 17.74 6.41 17.32
N ASN A 36 19.08 6.57 17.26
CA ASN A 36 19.84 7.38 18.18
C ASN A 36 19.92 8.86 17.72
N GLY A 37 19.31 9.19 16.58
CA GLY A 37 19.23 10.56 16.08
C GLY A 37 20.51 11.08 15.42
N ASN A 38 21.46 10.22 15.04
CA ASN A 38 22.72 10.64 14.40
C ASN A 38 23.09 9.73 13.22
N MET A 39 23.00 10.24 12.00
CA MET A 39 23.36 9.53 10.80
C MET A 39 24.88 9.38 10.58
N PHE A 40 25.71 10.15 11.29
CA PHE A 40 27.18 10.15 11.12
C PHE A 40 27.82 9.00 11.89
N ASN A 41 27.53 7.76 11.48
CA ASN A 41 28.14 6.55 11.99
C ASN A 41 28.35 5.55 10.86
N LYS A 42 29.30 4.65 11.03
CA LYS A 42 29.71 3.64 10.05
C LYS A 42 28.51 2.84 9.53
N LYS A 43 27.70 2.33 10.44
CA LYS A 43 26.58 1.45 10.12
C LYS A 43 25.51 2.15 9.28
N PHE A 44 25.15 3.37 9.64
CA PHE A 44 24.21 4.17 8.86
C PHE A 44 24.73 4.37 7.43
N MET A 45 25.99 4.78 7.29
CA MET A 45 26.56 5.03 5.97
C MET A 45 26.64 3.77 5.11
N GLN A 46 27.00 2.64 5.70
CA GLN A 46 26.98 1.35 5.01
C GLN A 46 25.56 0.99 4.53
N THR A 47 24.57 1.10 5.42
CA THR A 47 23.19 0.78 5.07
C THR A 47 22.65 1.73 4.02
N MET A 48 22.94 3.03 4.13
CA MET A 48 22.46 4.04 3.18
C MET A 48 23.00 3.81 1.76
N GLU A 49 24.28 3.43 1.65
CA GLU A 49 24.87 3.05 0.36
C GLU A 49 24.22 1.79 -0.20
N MET A 50 24.08 0.72 0.61
CA MET A 50 23.45 -0.52 0.18
C MET A 50 21.98 -0.31 -0.24
N VAL A 51 21.21 0.46 0.53
CA VAL A 51 19.83 0.81 0.16
C VAL A 51 19.77 1.59 -1.15
N THR A 52 20.70 2.55 -1.35
CA THR A 52 20.79 3.31 -2.60
C THR A 52 21.04 2.38 -3.79
N ASN A 53 21.99 1.44 -3.66
CA ASN A 53 22.34 0.50 -4.72
C ASN A 53 21.21 -0.49 -5.00
N ASP A 54 20.55 -1.03 -3.96
CA ASP A 54 19.39 -1.92 -4.12
C ASP A 54 18.23 -1.20 -4.84
N VAL A 55 17.99 0.07 -4.52
CA VAL A 55 16.95 0.87 -5.19
C VAL A 55 17.29 1.13 -6.66
N ILE A 56 18.55 1.45 -6.96
CA ILE A 56 19.01 1.66 -8.36
C ILE A 56 18.89 0.38 -9.18
N SER A 57 19.06 -0.80 -8.55
CA SER A 57 19.00 -2.10 -9.23
C SER A 57 17.60 -2.58 -9.57
N LEU A 58 16.54 -1.87 -9.19
CA LEU A 58 15.16 -2.23 -9.51
C LEU A 58 14.82 -1.83 -10.96
N ASP A 59 14.33 -2.78 -11.75
CA ASP A 59 13.99 -2.59 -13.16
C ASP A 59 12.94 -1.49 -13.41
N GLU A 60 12.05 -1.26 -12.42
CA GLU A 60 10.98 -0.27 -12.50
C GLU A 60 11.40 1.13 -12.06
N VAL A 61 12.64 1.31 -11.61
CA VAL A 61 13.23 2.59 -11.19
C VAL A 61 14.06 3.18 -12.33
N ASP A 62 13.89 4.48 -12.58
CA ASP A 62 14.76 5.24 -13.48
C ASP A 62 16.07 5.55 -12.75
N ASP A 63 17.11 4.77 -13.01
CA ASP A 63 18.43 4.85 -12.36
C ASP A 63 19.05 6.23 -12.47
N ALA A 64 18.90 6.90 -13.63
CA ALA A 64 19.41 8.24 -13.88
C ALA A 64 18.74 9.31 -13.00
N ARG A 65 17.55 9.05 -12.51
CA ARG A 65 16.77 9.97 -11.67
C ARG A 65 16.78 9.63 -10.18
N VAL A 66 17.47 8.56 -9.78
CA VAL A 66 17.69 8.28 -8.35
C VAL A 66 18.57 9.37 -7.74
N ARG A 67 18.13 9.88 -6.59
CA ARG A 67 18.86 10.87 -5.81
C ARG A 67 19.06 10.40 -4.38
N SER A 68 20.31 10.36 -3.98
CA SER A 68 20.78 10.03 -2.63
C SER A 68 22.05 10.80 -2.36
N ILE A 69 22.46 10.89 -1.11
CA ILE A 69 23.78 11.46 -0.78
C ILE A 69 24.93 10.67 -1.41
N PHE A 70 24.69 9.41 -1.82
CA PHE A 70 25.66 8.54 -2.49
C PHE A 70 25.61 8.61 -4.02
N THR A 71 24.63 9.30 -4.61
CA THR A 71 24.50 9.37 -6.07
C THR A 71 25.29 10.55 -6.65
N PRO A 72 25.93 10.40 -7.84
CA PRO A 72 26.77 11.43 -8.42
C PRO A 72 26.02 12.67 -8.91
N ASN A 73 24.70 12.61 -9.03
CA ASN A 73 23.84 13.74 -9.39
C ASN A 73 23.51 14.65 -8.20
N VAL A 74 23.91 14.28 -6.97
CA VAL A 74 23.79 15.11 -5.77
C VAL A 74 25.18 15.65 -5.42
N ARG A 75 25.40 16.91 -5.77
CA ARG A 75 26.72 17.55 -5.68
C ARG A 75 26.61 18.88 -4.93
N PHE A 76 27.71 19.30 -4.34
CA PHE A 76 27.87 20.66 -3.87
C PHE A 76 28.67 21.49 -4.88
N VAL A 77 28.42 22.81 -4.88
CA VAL A 77 29.19 23.82 -5.59
C VAL A 77 29.44 24.94 -4.62
N GLU A 78 30.69 25.38 -4.54
CA GLU A 78 31.09 26.54 -3.72
C GLU A 78 31.91 27.52 -4.53
N VAL A 79 31.85 28.79 -4.15
CA VAL A 79 32.65 29.84 -4.74
C VAL A 79 33.99 29.88 -4.01
N VAL A 80 35.10 29.81 -4.76
CA VAL A 80 36.45 29.92 -4.28
C VAL A 80 37.15 31.12 -4.96
N GLU A 81 38.31 31.54 -4.49
CA GLU A 81 39.02 32.70 -5.01
C GLU A 81 39.25 32.63 -6.53
N ASP A 82 39.50 31.44 -7.07
CA ASP A 82 39.78 31.22 -8.49
C ASP A 82 38.59 30.76 -9.31
N GLY A 83 37.33 30.84 -8.78
CA GLY A 83 36.11 30.43 -9.51
C GLY A 83 35.16 29.57 -8.70
N PHE A 84 34.80 28.40 -9.26
CA PHE A 84 33.89 27.46 -8.63
C PHE A 84 34.59 26.14 -8.34
N ALA A 85 34.46 25.66 -7.12
CA ALA A 85 34.82 24.31 -6.74
C ALA A 85 33.54 23.49 -6.50
N GLY A 86 33.57 22.20 -6.81
CA GLY A 86 32.44 21.34 -6.61
C GLY A 86 32.83 19.88 -6.54
N GLY A 87 31.97 19.08 -5.92
CA GLY A 87 32.21 17.65 -5.78
C GLY A 87 30.98 16.89 -5.32
N ASN A 88 31.14 15.60 -5.21
CA ASN A 88 30.10 14.73 -4.65
C ASN A 88 29.94 14.99 -3.15
N VAL A 89 28.75 14.83 -2.63
CA VAL A 89 28.49 14.94 -1.18
C VAL A 89 29.33 13.94 -0.41
N ILE A 90 29.35 12.69 -0.87
CA ILE A 90 30.25 11.66 -0.33
C ILE A 90 31.56 11.69 -1.15
N PRO A 91 32.74 11.93 -0.54
CA PRO A 91 33.99 11.84 -1.22
C PRO A 91 34.26 10.46 -1.82
N SER A 92 34.90 10.37 -2.97
CA SER A 92 35.21 9.08 -3.63
C SER A 92 36.11 8.15 -2.80
N SER A 93 36.86 8.72 -1.87
CA SER A 93 37.68 7.97 -0.90
C SER A 93 36.87 7.35 0.22
N PHE A 94 35.65 7.80 0.44
CA PHE A 94 34.74 7.28 1.48
C PHE A 94 33.92 6.13 0.91
N THR A 95 34.36 4.90 1.17
CA THR A 95 33.76 3.66 0.65
C THR A 95 33.26 2.78 1.80
N PRO A 96 32.05 3.03 2.35
CA PRO A 96 31.59 2.41 3.61
C PRO A 96 31.54 0.89 3.59
N ASN A 97 31.26 0.30 2.42
CA ASN A 97 31.14 -1.15 2.25
C ASN A 97 32.45 -1.84 1.76
N SER A 98 33.58 -1.13 1.74
CA SER A 98 34.88 -1.74 1.46
C SER A 98 35.41 -2.52 2.68
N GLU A 99 36.21 -3.54 2.42
CA GLU A 99 36.85 -4.33 3.47
C GLU A 99 37.83 -3.47 4.29
N GLY A 100 37.74 -3.58 5.61
CA GLY A 100 38.60 -2.81 6.52
C GLY A 100 38.28 -1.32 6.65
N PHE A 101 37.14 -0.85 6.11
CA PHE A 101 36.74 0.55 6.21
C PHE A 101 36.48 0.97 7.67
N GLU A 102 37.22 1.98 8.12
CA GLU A 102 37.06 2.62 9.43
C GLU A 102 37.01 4.15 9.25
N PRO A 103 35.81 4.75 9.33
CA PRO A 103 35.65 6.18 9.16
C PRO A 103 36.20 6.97 10.35
N THR A 104 36.87 8.08 10.06
CA THR A 104 37.34 9.00 11.07
C THR A 104 36.31 10.09 11.39
N PRO A 105 36.40 10.79 12.54
CA PRO A 105 35.55 11.95 12.82
C PRO A 105 35.70 13.07 11.76
N GLU A 106 36.87 13.19 11.13
CA GLU A 106 37.14 14.17 10.06
C GLU A 106 36.39 13.85 8.78
N ASP A 107 36.22 12.54 8.44
CA ASP A 107 35.40 12.11 7.30
C ASP A 107 33.95 12.55 7.48
N PHE A 108 33.40 12.32 8.65
CA PHE A 108 32.02 12.73 8.96
C PHE A 108 31.83 14.23 8.99
N ALA A 109 32.84 15.01 9.48
CA ALA A 109 32.81 16.45 9.45
C ALA A 109 32.80 16.97 8.00
N THR A 110 33.62 16.38 7.12
CA THR A 110 33.68 16.67 5.70
C THR A 110 32.33 16.37 5.02
N ILE A 111 31.78 15.19 5.22
CA ILE A 111 30.48 14.82 4.66
C ILE A 111 29.38 15.77 5.14
N ARG A 112 29.34 16.11 6.43
CA ARG A 112 28.40 17.09 6.97
C ARG A 112 28.52 18.46 6.31
N SER A 113 29.73 18.95 6.11
CA SER A 113 30.00 20.21 5.41
C SER A 113 29.49 20.15 3.96
N ASN A 114 29.79 19.07 3.24
CA ASN A 114 29.35 18.87 1.86
C ASN A 114 27.79 18.79 1.75
N ILE A 115 27.12 18.11 2.69
CA ILE A 115 25.64 18.06 2.75
C ILE A 115 25.05 19.47 2.88
N VAL A 116 25.63 20.30 3.76
CA VAL A 116 25.15 21.67 3.96
C VAL A 116 25.44 22.53 2.70
N LYS A 117 26.62 22.42 2.11
CA LYS A 117 26.99 23.12 0.87
C LYS A 117 26.10 22.70 -0.31
N ALA A 118 25.72 21.43 -0.39
CA ALA A 118 24.83 20.93 -1.43
C ALA A 118 23.37 21.39 -1.26
N GLY A 119 23.00 22.00 -0.12
CA GLY A 119 21.65 22.50 0.13
C GLY A 119 20.59 21.40 0.21
N VAL A 120 20.98 20.17 0.58
CA VAL A 120 20.08 19.01 0.62
C VAL A 120 19.47 18.73 2.00
N VAL A 121 19.84 19.53 3.00
CA VAL A 121 19.22 19.47 4.34
C VAL A 121 17.75 19.87 4.26
N GLY A 122 16.88 19.08 4.87
CA GLY A 122 15.42 19.23 4.80
C GLY A 122 14.79 18.70 3.50
N ARG A 123 15.59 18.11 2.61
CA ARG A 123 15.13 17.48 1.36
C ARG A 123 15.56 16.02 1.25
N LEU A 124 16.86 15.75 1.18
CA LEU A 124 17.43 14.40 1.19
C LEU A 124 17.98 13.99 2.55
N VAL A 125 18.31 14.95 3.39
CA VAL A 125 18.84 14.74 4.74
C VAL A 125 17.93 15.43 5.74
N ALA A 126 17.62 14.76 6.85
CA ALA A 126 16.81 15.30 7.92
C ALA A 126 17.45 16.58 8.53
N LYS A 127 16.62 17.53 8.97
CA LYS A 127 17.10 18.81 9.52
C LYS A 127 17.97 18.64 10.77
N ASP A 128 17.71 17.61 11.54
CA ASP A 128 18.44 17.24 12.75
C ASP A 128 19.56 16.22 12.49
N PHE A 129 19.80 15.86 11.23
CA PHE A 129 20.75 14.82 10.83
C PHE A 129 20.51 13.45 11.43
N SER A 130 19.25 13.13 11.77
CA SER A 130 18.84 11.81 12.25
C SER A 130 18.74 10.76 11.15
N GLY A 131 18.73 11.18 9.87
CA GLY A 131 18.62 10.26 8.73
C GLY A 131 18.75 10.92 7.39
N ALA A 132 18.72 10.11 6.35
CA ALA A 132 18.72 10.53 4.96
C ALA A 132 17.78 9.67 4.13
N MET A 133 17.39 10.13 2.93
CA MET A 133 16.50 9.40 2.07
C MET A 133 17.07 9.19 0.68
N VAL A 134 16.66 8.08 0.08
CA VAL A 134 16.77 7.80 -1.34
C VAL A 134 15.48 8.23 -2.01
N TRP A 135 15.61 9.05 -3.03
CA TRP A 135 14.51 9.51 -3.86
C TRP A 135 14.58 8.80 -5.21
N ALA A 136 13.58 8.02 -5.55
CA ALA A 136 13.52 7.24 -6.76
C ALA A 136 12.28 7.61 -7.58
N ASP A 137 12.49 8.01 -8.83
CA ASP A 137 11.41 8.15 -9.79
C ASP A 137 11.23 6.82 -10.51
N LEU A 138 9.98 6.35 -10.65
CA LEU A 138 9.67 5.14 -11.40
C LEU A 138 9.63 5.45 -12.89
N VAL A 139 9.96 4.45 -13.71
CA VAL A 139 9.89 4.55 -15.17
C VAL A 139 8.45 4.92 -15.58
N PRO A 140 8.24 5.92 -16.45
CA PRO A 140 6.90 6.33 -16.89
C PRO A 140 6.13 5.17 -17.55
N GLU A 141 4.82 5.06 -17.28
CA GLU A 141 3.93 4.17 -18.04
C GLU A 141 3.93 4.61 -19.52
N GLY A 142 4.32 3.72 -20.44
CA GLY A 142 4.38 4.02 -21.87
C GLY A 142 5.77 4.37 -22.42
N GLY A 143 6.82 4.32 -21.61
CA GLY A 143 8.20 4.38 -22.08
C GLY A 143 8.56 3.21 -23.01
N ALA A 144 9.82 3.12 -23.47
CA ALA A 144 10.29 2.16 -24.47
C ALA A 144 9.93 0.68 -24.21
N ALA A 145 9.54 0.32 -22.99
CA ALA A 145 9.15 -1.03 -22.59
C ALA A 145 7.63 -1.33 -22.67
N HIS A 146 6.77 -0.36 -22.97
CA HIS A 146 5.29 -0.51 -23.04
C HIS A 146 4.65 -1.28 -21.87
N THR A 147 5.32 -1.40 -20.74
CA THR A 147 4.90 -2.23 -19.63
C THR A 147 4.09 -1.39 -18.64
N LYS A 148 2.87 -1.86 -18.36
CA LYS A 148 2.05 -1.30 -17.29
C LYS A 148 2.76 -1.54 -15.95
N LEU A 149 2.99 -0.49 -15.17
CA LEU A 149 3.61 -0.63 -13.85
C LEU A 149 2.74 -1.53 -12.94
N ASP A 150 3.35 -2.59 -12.43
CA ASP A 150 2.74 -3.44 -11.42
C ASP A 150 3.06 -2.87 -10.03
N TYR A 151 2.16 -2.04 -9.52
CA TYR A 151 2.33 -1.39 -8.21
C TYR A 151 2.43 -2.38 -7.05
N GLN A 152 1.84 -3.58 -7.15
CA GLN A 152 1.98 -4.62 -6.12
C GLN A 152 3.39 -5.20 -6.12
N LYS A 153 3.94 -5.50 -7.30
CA LYS A 153 5.32 -5.97 -7.44
C LYS A 153 6.30 -4.94 -6.90
N ILE A 154 6.14 -3.67 -7.30
CA ILE A 154 6.99 -2.56 -6.85
C ILE A 154 6.91 -2.39 -5.33
N ALA A 155 5.71 -2.35 -4.75
CA ALA A 155 5.54 -2.25 -3.31
C ALA A 155 6.20 -3.41 -2.56
N GLY A 156 6.08 -4.64 -3.08
CA GLY A 156 6.73 -5.83 -2.54
C GLY A 156 8.26 -5.75 -2.58
N GLN A 157 8.84 -5.22 -3.66
CA GLN A 157 10.29 -5.03 -3.78
C GLN A 157 10.81 -4.01 -2.77
N PHE A 158 10.15 -2.85 -2.64
CA PHE A 158 10.52 -1.85 -1.63
C PHE A 158 10.31 -2.36 -0.19
N GLU A 159 9.29 -3.17 0.04
CA GLU A 159 9.06 -3.81 1.34
C GLU A 159 10.16 -4.83 1.67
N ALA A 160 10.66 -5.58 0.68
CA ALA A 160 11.79 -6.48 0.85
C ALA A 160 13.08 -5.71 1.22
N ILE A 161 13.33 -4.55 0.58
CA ILE A 161 14.44 -3.65 0.94
C ILE A 161 14.27 -3.18 2.40
N ARG A 162 13.06 -2.73 2.79
CA ARG A 162 12.78 -2.32 4.16
C ARG A 162 13.11 -3.42 5.16
N GLN A 163 12.59 -4.64 4.95
CA GLN A 163 12.80 -5.77 5.85
C GLN A 163 14.27 -6.23 5.91
N LYS A 164 15.00 -6.14 4.79
CA LYS A 164 16.41 -6.50 4.71
C LYS A 164 17.28 -5.61 5.59
N TYR A 165 16.98 -4.30 5.63
CA TYR A 165 17.82 -3.29 6.26
C TYR A 165 17.26 -2.69 7.56
N GLU A 166 15.99 -2.95 7.91
CA GLU A 166 15.40 -2.50 9.17
C GLU A 166 15.89 -3.35 10.34
N LYS A 167 17.14 -3.15 10.72
CA LYS A 167 17.84 -3.90 11.77
C LYS A 167 18.70 -2.97 12.61
N ASP A 168 19.05 -3.43 13.82
CA ASP A 168 20.17 -2.92 14.61
C ASP A 168 20.14 -1.42 14.90
N GLY A 169 19.01 -0.85 15.23
CA GLY A 169 18.88 0.56 15.57
C GLY A 169 18.61 1.49 14.39
N LEU A 170 18.46 0.96 13.19
CA LEU A 170 17.97 1.70 12.03
C LEU A 170 16.49 1.42 11.81
N SER A 171 15.74 2.41 11.35
CA SER A 171 14.37 2.26 10.85
C SER A 171 14.30 2.73 9.40
N ILE A 172 13.52 1.99 8.60
CA ILE A 172 13.37 2.29 7.17
C ILE A 172 11.90 2.55 6.88
N HIS A 173 11.62 3.71 6.28
CA HIS A 173 10.29 4.14 5.93
C HIS A 173 10.18 4.31 4.42
N VAL A 174 9.23 3.63 3.81
CA VAL A 174 8.95 3.74 2.38
C VAL A 174 7.70 4.59 2.18
N ILE A 175 7.81 5.65 1.41
CA ILE A 175 6.76 6.63 1.15
C ILE A 175 6.61 6.77 -0.37
N GLY A 176 5.39 6.72 -0.87
CA GLY A 176 5.12 6.92 -2.30
C GLY A 176 3.82 6.31 -2.75
N PHE A 177 3.34 6.78 -3.90
CA PHE A 177 2.08 6.32 -4.46
C PHE A 177 2.06 4.81 -4.72
N ALA A 178 3.15 4.27 -5.29
CA ALA A 178 3.28 2.84 -5.57
C ALA A 178 3.18 1.99 -4.29
N LYS A 179 3.85 2.42 -3.21
CA LYS A 179 3.78 1.74 -1.90
C LYS A 179 2.36 1.80 -1.33
N MET A 180 1.72 2.97 -1.37
CA MET A 180 0.34 3.14 -0.90
C MET A 180 -0.63 2.22 -1.64
N VAL A 181 -0.55 2.15 -2.98
CA VAL A 181 -1.41 1.27 -3.78
C VAL A 181 -1.17 -0.20 -3.46
N GLY A 182 0.08 -0.60 -3.27
CA GLY A 182 0.44 -1.96 -2.86
C GLY A 182 -0.12 -2.31 -1.49
N ASP A 183 0.04 -1.45 -0.49
CA ASP A 183 -0.47 -1.65 0.87
C ASP A 183 -2.01 -1.72 0.90
N ILE A 184 -2.70 -0.91 0.09
CA ILE A 184 -4.15 -1.00 -0.08
C ILE A 184 -4.55 -2.36 -0.69
N ALA A 185 -3.81 -2.85 -1.68
CA ALA A 185 -4.09 -4.14 -2.30
C ALA A 185 -3.86 -5.31 -1.33
N ASP A 186 -2.83 -5.24 -0.49
CA ASP A 186 -2.56 -6.23 0.56
C ASP A 186 -3.60 -6.14 1.68
N GLY A 187 -4.03 -4.92 2.03
CA GLY A 187 -5.17 -4.68 2.91
C GLY A 187 -6.45 -5.32 2.38
N ALA A 188 -6.71 -5.22 1.07
CA ALA A 188 -7.86 -5.86 0.42
C ALA A 188 -7.87 -7.38 0.58
N ARG A 189 -6.70 -8.03 0.46
CA ARG A 189 -6.57 -9.48 0.71
C ARG A 189 -6.91 -9.84 2.16
N SER A 190 -6.44 -9.04 3.11
CA SER A 190 -6.77 -9.22 4.53
C SER A 190 -8.28 -9.08 4.78
N VAL A 191 -8.93 -8.11 4.14
CA VAL A 191 -10.39 -7.92 4.21
C VAL A 191 -11.14 -9.15 3.70
N ILE A 192 -10.69 -9.79 2.61
CA ILE A 192 -11.29 -11.04 2.10
C ILE A 192 -11.16 -12.15 3.14
N ASN A 193 -10.01 -12.32 3.78
CA ASN A 193 -9.81 -13.33 4.81
C ASN A 193 -10.73 -13.10 6.01
N PHE A 194 -10.88 -11.85 6.45
CA PHE A 194 -11.84 -11.49 7.50
C PHE A 194 -13.29 -11.74 7.09
N PHE A 195 -13.62 -11.52 5.81
CA PHE A 195 -14.95 -11.81 5.29
C PHE A 195 -15.27 -13.31 5.36
N LEU A 196 -14.33 -14.17 4.96
CA LEU A 196 -14.50 -15.63 5.08
C LEU A 196 -14.67 -16.07 6.54
N LEU A 197 -13.89 -15.50 7.46
CA LEU A 197 -14.03 -15.75 8.89
C LEU A 197 -15.42 -15.32 9.39
N THR A 198 -15.90 -14.15 8.97
CA THR A 198 -17.24 -13.63 9.32
C THR A 198 -18.34 -14.56 8.83
N ILE A 199 -18.25 -15.10 7.60
CA ILE A 199 -19.19 -16.08 7.07
C ILE A 199 -19.27 -17.31 7.98
N GLY A 200 -18.11 -17.87 8.34
CA GLY A 200 -18.05 -19.06 9.21
C GLY A 200 -18.63 -18.79 10.61
N PHE A 201 -18.28 -17.65 11.19
CA PHE A 201 -18.80 -17.26 12.51
C PHE A 201 -20.30 -16.99 12.48
N THR A 202 -20.79 -16.30 11.46
CA THR A 202 -22.23 -16.06 11.26
C THR A 202 -22.99 -17.38 11.08
N TRP A 203 -22.46 -18.30 10.30
CA TRP A 203 -23.05 -19.62 10.14
C TRP A 203 -23.16 -20.36 11.49
N LEU A 204 -22.09 -20.33 12.28
CA LEU A 204 -22.07 -20.93 13.62
C LEU A 204 -23.14 -20.33 14.54
N LEU A 205 -23.24 -19.00 14.59
CA LEU A 205 -24.26 -18.31 15.39
C LEU A 205 -25.68 -18.65 14.96
N LEU A 206 -25.94 -18.65 13.66
CA LEU A 206 -27.24 -19.05 13.11
C LEU A 206 -27.56 -20.52 13.39
N PHE A 207 -26.55 -21.39 13.35
CA PHE A 207 -26.71 -22.79 13.72
C PHE A 207 -27.10 -22.95 15.21
N LEU A 208 -26.38 -22.25 16.10
CA LEU A 208 -26.67 -22.28 17.54
C LEU A 208 -28.06 -21.69 17.84
N TYR A 209 -28.45 -20.66 17.11
CA TYR A 209 -29.74 -20.01 17.27
C TYR A 209 -30.91 -20.90 16.74
N SER A 210 -30.78 -21.40 15.52
CA SER A 210 -31.84 -22.17 14.87
C SER A 210 -31.85 -23.67 15.25
N MET A 211 -30.71 -24.14 15.82
CA MET A 211 -30.43 -25.58 16.07
C MET A 211 -30.62 -26.46 14.82
N SER A 212 -30.51 -25.85 13.64
CA SER A 212 -30.68 -26.49 12.34
C SER A 212 -29.62 -26.06 11.35
N GLY A 213 -28.72 -26.99 10.99
CA GLY A 213 -27.68 -26.71 9.99
C GLY A 213 -28.26 -26.41 8.59
N LYS A 214 -29.43 -26.92 8.26
CA LYS A 214 -30.10 -26.64 6.97
C LYS A 214 -30.58 -25.19 6.90
N LEU A 215 -31.24 -24.68 7.95
CA LEU A 215 -31.69 -23.29 8.00
C LEU A 215 -30.54 -22.32 8.02
N ALA A 216 -29.52 -22.55 8.86
CA ALA A 216 -28.33 -21.73 8.91
C ALA A 216 -27.63 -21.66 7.55
N SER A 217 -27.46 -22.82 6.89
CA SER A 217 -26.82 -22.87 5.56
C SER A 217 -27.63 -22.16 4.48
N LEU A 218 -28.96 -22.31 4.49
CA LEU A 218 -29.84 -21.66 3.51
C LEU A 218 -29.77 -20.14 3.63
N THR A 219 -29.80 -19.60 4.84
CA THR A 219 -29.68 -18.15 5.10
C THR A 219 -28.34 -17.60 4.63
N VAL A 220 -27.25 -18.27 5.01
CA VAL A 220 -25.90 -17.82 4.61
C VAL A 220 -25.72 -17.91 3.09
N LEU A 221 -26.27 -18.95 2.45
CA LEU A 221 -26.19 -19.12 1.01
C LEU A 221 -26.96 -18.04 0.26
N ALA A 222 -28.17 -17.69 0.72
CA ALA A 222 -28.94 -16.58 0.17
C ALA A 222 -28.21 -15.24 0.31
N ALA A 223 -27.59 -15.01 1.47
CA ALA A 223 -26.77 -13.81 1.70
C ALA A 223 -25.55 -13.75 0.78
N LEU A 224 -24.86 -14.88 0.56
CA LEU A 224 -23.73 -14.95 -0.38
C LEU A 224 -24.15 -14.70 -1.83
N ILE A 225 -25.30 -15.23 -2.24
CA ILE A 225 -25.87 -14.95 -3.57
C ILE A 225 -26.09 -13.44 -3.74
N SER A 226 -26.62 -12.76 -2.73
CA SER A 226 -26.82 -11.30 -2.75
C SER A 226 -25.48 -10.54 -2.92
N VAL A 227 -24.42 -10.97 -2.25
CA VAL A 227 -23.06 -10.40 -2.42
C VAL A 227 -22.55 -10.64 -3.85
N VAL A 228 -22.71 -11.84 -4.40
CA VAL A 228 -22.28 -12.16 -5.78
C VAL A 228 -23.04 -11.29 -6.79
N TRP A 229 -24.35 -11.12 -6.64
CA TRP A 229 -25.16 -10.25 -7.48
C TRP A 229 -24.68 -8.79 -7.40
N MET A 230 -24.38 -8.29 -6.22
CA MET A 230 -23.86 -6.93 -6.03
C MET A 230 -22.52 -6.75 -6.74
N LEU A 231 -21.58 -7.70 -6.56
CA LEU A 231 -20.26 -7.64 -7.24
C LEU A 231 -20.42 -7.71 -8.76
N GLY A 232 -21.34 -8.55 -9.26
CA GLY A 232 -21.68 -8.63 -10.67
C GLY A 232 -22.26 -7.33 -11.22
N ALA A 233 -23.18 -6.70 -10.50
CA ALA A 233 -23.76 -5.40 -10.87
C ALA A 233 -22.71 -4.29 -10.91
N LEU A 234 -21.83 -4.21 -9.91
CA LEU A 234 -20.69 -3.26 -9.92
C LEU A 234 -19.85 -3.43 -11.18
N ARG A 235 -19.53 -4.67 -11.54
CA ARG A 235 -18.74 -4.96 -12.75
C ARG A 235 -19.45 -4.57 -14.03
N LEU A 236 -20.75 -4.87 -14.14
CA LEU A 236 -21.57 -4.50 -15.33
C LEU A 236 -21.68 -2.99 -15.49
N LEU A 237 -21.75 -2.23 -14.40
CA LEU A 237 -21.77 -0.77 -14.41
C LEU A 237 -20.39 -0.14 -14.64
N GLY A 238 -19.34 -0.96 -14.82
CA GLY A 238 -17.97 -0.48 -15.08
C GLY A 238 -17.20 -0.02 -13.85
N TYR A 239 -17.76 -0.23 -12.65
CA TYR A 239 -17.07 0.05 -11.40
C TYR A 239 -16.13 -1.10 -11.01
N GLY A 240 -15.05 -0.76 -10.29
CA GLY A 240 -14.15 -1.72 -9.65
C GLY A 240 -14.33 -1.73 -8.14
N ILE A 241 -13.65 -2.65 -7.48
CA ILE A 241 -13.49 -2.60 -6.03
C ILE A 241 -12.39 -1.56 -5.73
N ASP A 242 -12.72 -0.57 -4.94
CA ASP A 242 -11.84 0.48 -4.46
C ASP A 242 -11.85 0.54 -2.92
N PRO A 243 -10.94 1.30 -2.28
CA PRO A 243 -10.88 1.38 -0.83
C PRO A 243 -12.18 1.87 -0.17
N MET A 244 -12.99 2.66 -0.87
CA MET A 244 -14.25 3.19 -0.33
C MET A 244 -15.36 2.15 -0.33
N ASN A 245 -15.43 1.31 -1.37
CA ASN A 245 -16.49 0.30 -1.50
C ASN A 245 -16.07 -1.11 -1.04
N MET A 246 -14.84 -1.27 -0.53
CA MET A 246 -14.30 -2.55 -0.06
C MET A 246 -15.13 -3.18 1.07
N LEU A 247 -15.81 -2.38 1.88
CA LEU A 247 -16.67 -2.86 2.97
C LEU A 247 -18.12 -3.16 2.53
N THR A 248 -18.50 -2.78 1.30
CA THR A 248 -19.86 -3.00 0.79
C THR A 248 -20.31 -4.48 0.80
N PRO A 249 -19.44 -5.46 0.46
CA PRO A 249 -19.79 -6.89 0.59
C PRO A 249 -20.23 -7.29 2.00
N PHE A 250 -19.56 -6.77 3.04
CA PHE A 250 -19.94 -7.03 4.44
C PHE A 250 -21.31 -6.47 4.77
N LEU A 251 -21.58 -5.23 4.33
CA LEU A 251 -22.85 -4.58 4.57
C LEU A 251 -23.99 -5.35 3.92
N ILE A 252 -23.85 -5.73 2.64
CA ILE A 252 -24.86 -6.51 1.92
C ILE A 252 -25.06 -7.88 2.57
N PHE A 253 -23.98 -8.56 2.95
CA PHE A 253 -24.03 -9.83 3.65
C PHE A 253 -24.80 -9.71 4.98
N ALA A 254 -24.49 -8.72 5.80
CA ALA A 254 -25.12 -8.51 7.09
C ALA A 254 -26.63 -8.21 6.96
N ILE A 255 -27.00 -7.36 6.01
CA ILE A 255 -28.41 -7.04 5.72
C ILE A 255 -29.17 -8.29 5.26
N ALA A 256 -28.60 -9.04 4.33
CA ALA A 256 -29.22 -10.25 3.80
C ALA A 256 -29.39 -11.35 4.88
N VAL A 257 -28.39 -11.52 5.75
CA VAL A 257 -28.48 -12.43 6.91
C VAL A 257 -29.59 -11.98 7.86
N SER A 258 -29.68 -10.69 8.17
CA SER A 258 -30.71 -10.14 9.05
C SER A 258 -32.11 -10.40 8.50
N HIS A 259 -32.34 -10.19 7.20
CA HIS A 259 -33.61 -10.52 6.57
C HIS A 259 -33.92 -12.03 6.59
N GLY A 260 -32.90 -12.85 6.33
CA GLY A 260 -33.04 -14.32 6.41
C GLY A 260 -33.42 -14.81 7.81
N GLU A 261 -32.83 -14.20 8.86
CA GLU A 261 -33.15 -14.49 10.25
C GLU A 261 -34.61 -14.12 10.60
N GLN A 262 -35.08 -12.95 10.15
CA GLN A 262 -36.44 -12.52 10.33
C GLN A 262 -37.44 -13.52 9.68
N MET A 263 -37.14 -14.00 8.48
CA MET A 263 -37.91 -15.02 7.80
C MET A 263 -37.96 -16.33 8.59
N ILE A 264 -36.80 -16.81 9.10
CA ILE A 264 -36.75 -18.01 9.95
C ILE A 264 -37.59 -17.85 11.20
N ASN A 265 -37.49 -16.68 11.86
CA ASN A 265 -38.27 -16.41 13.08
C ASN A 265 -39.76 -16.40 12.81
N ARG A 266 -40.20 -15.81 11.71
CA ARG A 266 -41.59 -15.81 11.32
C ARG A 266 -42.10 -17.20 11.01
N PHE A 267 -41.34 -17.97 10.22
CA PHE A 267 -41.66 -19.37 9.91
C PHE A 267 -41.77 -20.23 11.17
N ARG A 268 -40.83 -20.10 12.11
CA ARG A 268 -40.88 -20.82 13.39
C ARG A 268 -42.07 -20.36 14.24
N GLY A 269 -42.39 -19.10 14.26
CA GLY A 269 -43.53 -18.53 14.97
C GLY A 269 -44.84 -19.15 14.47
N GLU A 270 -45.03 -19.25 13.16
CA GLU A 270 -46.20 -19.87 12.56
C GLU A 270 -46.30 -21.36 12.87
N ILE A 271 -45.20 -22.11 12.84
CA ILE A 271 -45.18 -23.53 13.16
C ILE A 271 -45.50 -23.78 14.65
N PHE A 272 -44.83 -23.03 15.55
CA PHE A 272 -44.91 -23.33 16.99
C PHE A 272 -46.12 -22.66 17.69
N TYR A 273 -46.55 -21.49 17.22
CA TYR A 273 -47.63 -20.74 17.85
C TYR A 273 -48.91 -20.73 17.03
N GLY A 274 -48.88 -21.12 15.75
CA GLY A 274 -50.03 -21.16 14.86
C GLY A 274 -50.91 -22.39 15.00
N GLY A 275 -50.58 -23.32 15.92
CA GLY A 275 -51.42 -24.49 16.24
C GLY A 275 -51.55 -25.49 15.09
N LEU A 276 -50.48 -25.66 14.31
CA LEU A 276 -50.45 -26.69 13.27
C LEU A 276 -50.18 -28.06 13.88
N GLU A 277 -51.24 -28.71 14.36
CA GLU A 277 -51.29 -30.17 14.35
C GLU A 277 -51.40 -30.61 12.88
N GLU A 278 -50.33 -31.26 12.37
CA GLU A 278 -50.25 -31.93 11.06
C GLU A 278 -51.02 -31.29 9.90
N GLY A 279 -50.75 -30.03 9.59
CA GLY A 279 -51.28 -29.40 8.38
C GLY A 279 -50.49 -29.80 7.13
N THR A 280 -51.18 -30.03 6.03
CA THR A 280 -50.62 -30.31 4.71
C THR A 280 -49.71 -29.17 4.26
N ILE A 281 -48.72 -29.46 3.44
CA ILE A 281 -47.82 -28.46 2.84
C ILE A 281 -48.57 -27.29 2.17
N GLU A 282 -49.80 -27.56 1.70
CA GLU A 282 -50.70 -26.56 1.10
C GLU A 282 -51.21 -25.52 2.11
N GLU A 283 -51.55 -25.94 3.34
CA GLU A 283 -51.96 -25.02 4.42
C GLU A 283 -50.81 -24.17 4.93
N LEU A 284 -49.58 -24.71 4.96
CA LEU A 284 -48.36 -23.97 5.26
C LEU A 284 -48.11 -22.86 4.23
N ARG A 285 -48.25 -23.17 2.93
CA ARG A 285 -48.13 -22.18 1.85
C ARG A 285 -49.17 -21.07 1.90
N GLN A 286 -50.44 -21.42 2.22
CA GLN A 286 -51.49 -20.42 2.34
C GLN A 286 -51.25 -19.47 3.52
N ARG A 287 -50.73 -19.94 4.64
CA ARG A 287 -50.37 -19.09 5.79
C ARG A 287 -49.15 -18.25 5.56
N GLU A 288 -48.14 -18.76 4.85
CA GLU A 288 -46.99 -17.94 4.40
C GLU A 288 -47.42 -16.80 3.46
N ALA A 289 -48.41 -17.02 2.60
CA ALA A 289 -48.92 -16.01 1.68
C ALA A 289 -49.77 -14.93 2.35
N GLN A 290 -50.31 -15.19 3.56
CA GLN A 290 -51.11 -14.23 4.35
C GLN A 290 -50.25 -13.47 5.39
N ALA A 291 -49.05 -13.90 5.61
CA ALA A 291 -48.11 -13.34 6.55
C ALA A 291 -47.09 -12.38 5.87
#